data_777f85c91590733d21bdbdef08a04af6
#
_entry.id   777f85c91590733d21bdbdef08a04af6
#
_cell.length_a   1.000
_cell.length_b   1.000
_cell.length_c   1.000
_cell.angle_alpha   90.00
_cell.angle_beta   90.00
_cell.angle_gamma   90.00
#
_symmetry.space_group_name_H-M   'P 1'
#
loop_
_entity.id
_entity.type
_entity.pdbx_description
1 polymer ?
#
loop_
_entity_poly.entity_id
_entity_poly.type
_entity_poly.pdbx_seq_one_letter_code
_entity_poly.pdbx_strand_id
1 'polypeptide(L)'
;MQPRRLAFLGLFVAGLMLPMLSNDLFSVLAYASLAAQGHDVYTTVSWLPHSVWYPWVGERWAEKVCVYGPTTLIGAMPGALAGGNPWLAMLALRLAWLAPAALVMELSFRRLRDRPFFHALIWLNPLWLVEGPGQLHTDLLGVLAVTAGIVLQRGGRPRAGWSLYALAVLGKYTFAFSGVWFWLSGTTTRRQRLLRLPVMGAIFAGLAVLCFAPFWRGPATILEPLRALGGMNPGGSIAEVVGILVDLLRGGGVPHADSPVSQALELDRATHATTWWMVAFVLRLVTLGIGARLLWVVLRKPFDEKRLALCAGALGVAVITLASHRFQSWYLLAALPFFGLHCTAVWRRWWLAVVALAVSTEFVHVLPRASPLLPVWSVVTNGGVVVAFLASFRARYWTLEEPAGRGGAR
;
A
#
# COMPACT_ATOMS: atom_id res chain seq x y z
N MET A 1 19.10 19.66 -14.36
CA MET A 1 17.65 19.91 -14.46
C MET A 1 17.07 20.01 -13.04
N GLN A 2 16.13 20.93 -12.77
CA GLN A 2 15.56 21.05 -11.42
C GLN A 2 14.75 19.79 -11.07
N PRO A 3 14.80 19.27 -9.82
CA PRO A 3 14.10 18.04 -9.40
C PRO A 3 12.60 18.03 -9.73
N ARG A 4 11.96 19.19 -9.63
CA ARG A 4 10.55 19.37 -10.00
C ARG A 4 10.30 19.05 -11.48
N ARG A 5 11.12 19.58 -12.39
CA ARG A 5 10.97 19.31 -13.83
C ARG A 5 11.21 17.85 -14.17
N LEU A 6 12.18 17.21 -13.49
CA LEU A 6 12.43 15.77 -13.62
C LEU A 6 11.23 14.95 -13.17
N ALA A 7 10.59 15.31 -12.05
CA ALA A 7 9.42 14.61 -11.53
C ALA A 7 8.22 14.70 -12.50
N PHE A 8 7.96 15.90 -13.07
CA PHE A 8 6.89 16.06 -14.06
C PHE A 8 7.20 15.31 -15.36
N LEU A 9 8.46 15.33 -15.84
CA LEU A 9 8.86 14.54 -16.99
C LEU A 9 8.69 13.04 -16.70
N GLY A 10 9.11 12.57 -15.54
CA GLY A 10 8.91 11.17 -15.10
C GLY A 10 7.43 10.78 -15.07
N LEU A 11 6.57 11.62 -14.50
CA LEU A 11 5.13 11.41 -14.48
C LEU A 11 4.54 11.31 -15.90
N PHE A 12 4.96 12.21 -16.79
CA PHE A 12 4.53 12.22 -18.19
C PHE A 12 4.97 10.94 -18.92
N VAL A 13 6.27 10.60 -18.83
CA VAL A 13 6.82 9.40 -19.49
C VAL A 13 6.16 8.13 -18.95
N ALA A 14 6.04 8.01 -17.62
CA ALA A 14 5.35 6.87 -17.00
C ALA A 14 3.87 6.79 -17.42
N GLY A 15 3.20 7.93 -17.55
CA GLY A 15 1.83 8.01 -18.05
C GLY A 15 1.65 7.55 -19.50
N LEU A 16 2.71 7.42 -20.29
CA LEU A 16 2.67 6.85 -21.65
C LEU A 16 2.89 5.33 -21.67
N MET A 17 3.32 4.72 -20.55
CA MET A 17 3.55 3.26 -20.46
C MET A 17 2.25 2.51 -20.60
N LEU A 18 2.29 1.33 -21.24
CA LEU A 18 1.14 0.41 -21.22
C LEU A 18 1.13 -0.37 -19.90
N PRO A 19 -0.06 -0.58 -19.29
CA PRO A 19 -0.19 -1.35 -18.05
C PRO A 19 -0.11 -2.85 -18.37
N MET A 20 1.10 -3.38 -18.50
CA MET A 20 1.36 -4.76 -18.92
C MET A 20 1.84 -5.67 -17.77
N LEU A 21 2.23 -5.10 -16.63
CA LEU A 21 2.85 -5.87 -15.55
C LEU A 21 1.81 -6.45 -14.58
N SER A 22 0.58 -5.92 -14.55
CA SER A 22 -0.46 -6.36 -13.62
C SER A 22 -1.85 -6.34 -14.23
N ASN A 23 -2.63 -7.36 -13.89
CA ASN A 23 -4.05 -7.45 -14.27
C ASN A 23 -4.98 -6.71 -13.29
N ASP A 24 -4.45 -6.11 -12.23
CA ASP A 24 -5.25 -5.44 -11.19
C ASP A 24 -6.12 -4.32 -11.76
N LEU A 25 -5.58 -3.57 -12.72
CA LEU A 25 -6.32 -2.51 -13.41
C LEU A 25 -7.59 -3.05 -14.08
N PHE A 26 -7.49 -4.16 -14.80
CA PHE A 26 -8.62 -4.74 -15.51
C PHE A 26 -9.65 -5.34 -14.55
N SER A 27 -9.20 -5.91 -13.44
CA SER A 27 -10.10 -6.37 -12.38
C SER A 27 -10.91 -5.20 -11.79
N VAL A 28 -10.25 -4.08 -11.52
CA VAL A 28 -10.93 -2.87 -11.01
C VAL A 28 -11.89 -2.30 -12.04
N LEU A 29 -11.52 -2.25 -13.33
CA LEU A 29 -12.40 -1.81 -14.40
C LEU A 29 -13.63 -2.73 -14.54
N ALA A 30 -13.44 -4.05 -14.42
CA ALA A 30 -14.53 -5.01 -14.44
C ALA A 30 -15.55 -4.74 -13.33
N TYR A 31 -15.07 -4.63 -12.08
CA TYR A 31 -15.96 -4.32 -10.95
C TYR A 31 -16.61 -2.94 -11.07
N ALA A 32 -15.87 -1.93 -11.49
CA ALA A 32 -16.41 -0.57 -11.63
C ALA A 32 -17.46 -0.50 -12.74
N SER A 33 -17.27 -1.18 -13.89
CA SER A 33 -18.24 -1.21 -14.98
C SER A 33 -19.54 -1.93 -14.58
N LEU A 34 -19.43 -3.03 -13.84
CA LEU A 34 -20.59 -3.74 -13.31
C LEU A 34 -21.34 -2.92 -12.26
N ALA A 35 -20.60 -2.27 -11.36
CA ALA A 35 -21.19 -1.38 -10.37
C ALA A 35 -21.91 -0.18 -11.02
N ALA A 36 -21.36 0.38 -12.11
CA ALA A 36 -22.00 1.45 -12.89
C ALA A 36 -23.32 1.00 -13.53
N GLN A 37 -23.45 -0.29 -13.82
CA GLN A 37 -24.69 -0.92 -14.32
C GLN A 37 -25.68 -1.29 -13.20
N GLY A 38 -25.34 -1.02 -11.93
CA GLY A 38 -26.17 -1.32 -10.76
C GLY A 38 -26.02 -2.74 -10.22
N HIS A 39 -25.10 -3.53 -10.75
CA HIS A 39 -24.84 -4.89 -10.25
C HIS A 39 -24.11 -4.86 -8.91
N ASP A 40 -24.40 -5.87 -8.10
CA ASP A 40 -23.71 -6.11 -6.84
C ASP A 40 -22.35 -6.78 -7.12
N VAL A 41 -21.28 -6.08 -6.78
CA VAL A 41 -19.90 -6.55 -6.97
C VAL A 41 -19.22 -6.95 -5.66
N TYR A 42 -19.86 -6.67 -4.52
CA TYR A 42 -19.29 -6.92 -3.21
C TYR A 42 -19.75 -8.22 -2.56
N THR A 43 -20.95 -8.70 -2.92
CA THR A 43 -21.52 -9.89 -2.26
C THR A 43 -21.62 -11.08 -3.20
N THR A 44 -21.51 -10.87 -4.52
CA THR A 44 -21.58 -11.95 -5.51
C THR A 44 -20.54 -11.78 -6.62
N VAL A 45 -20.07 -12.90 -7.15
CA VAL A 45 -19.19 -12.98 -8.34
C VAL A 45 -19.96 -13.27 -9.62
N SER A 46 -21.26 -13.57 -9.55
CA SER A 46 -22.07 -14.06 -10.67
C SER A 46 -22.08 -13.12 -11.89
N TRP A 47 -21.88 -11.82 -11.69
CA TRP A 47 -21.86 -10.83 -12.75
C TRP A 47 -20.49 -10.64 -13.41
N LEU A 48 -19.40 -11.04 -12.75
CA LEU A 48 -18.05 -10.79 -13.24
C LEU A 48 -17.79 -11.36 -14.65
N PRO A 49 -18.24 -12.58 -14.99
CA PRO A 49 -18.10 -13.13 -16.36
C PRO A 49 -18.81 -12.30 -17.44
N HIS A 50 -19.80 -11.49 -17.08
CA HIS A 50 -20.53 -10.63 -18.01
C HIS A 50 -19.85 -9.28 -18.27
N SER A 51 -18.79 -8.98 -17.55
CA SER A 51 -18.01 -7.75 -17.79
C SER A 51 -17.24 -7.84 -19.10
N VAL A 52 -17.26 -6.78 -19.89
CA VAL A 52 -16.42 -6.64 -21.10
C VAL A 52 -14.91 -6.72 -20.79
N TRP A 53 -14.53 -6.52 -19.54
CA TRP A 53 -13.15 -6.59 -19.05
C TRP A 53 -12.75 -7.98 -18.58
N TYR A 54 -13.70 -8.93 -18.46
CA TYR A 54 -13.44 -10.27 -17.93
C TYR A 54 -12.28 -11.01 -18.60
N PRO A 55 -12.08 -10.94 -19.93
CA PRO A 55 -10.95 -11.62 -20.58
C PRO A 55 -9.55 -11.18 -20.10
N TRP A 56 -9.45 -9.98 -19.50
CA TRP A 56 -8.19 -9.45 -18.94
C TRP A 56 -8.14 -9.52 -17.42
N VAL A 57 -9.20 -9.95 -16.75
CA VAL A 57 -9.21 -10.22 -15.31
C VAL A 57 -8.33 -11.44 -15.05
N GLY A 58 -7.36 -11.30 -14.15
CA GLY A 58 -6.50 -12.42 -13.79
C GLY A 58 -7.32 -13.56 -13.15
N GLU A 59 -6.97 -14.81 -13.43
CA GLU A 59 -7.64 -16.02 -12.93
C GLU A 59 -7.92 -15.98 -11.43
N ARG A 60 -7.00 -15.42 -10.67
CA ARG A 60 -7.14 -15.26 -9.19
C ARG A 60 -8.30 -14.37 -8.78
N TRP A 61 -8.71 -13.44 -9.63
CA TRP A 61 -9.79 -12.49 -9.37
C TRP A 61 -11.12 -12.92 -10.01
N ALA A 62 -11.05 -13.83 -10.97
CA ALA A 62 -12.21 -14.28 -11.74
C ALA A 62 -13.33 -14.90 -10.88
N GLU A 63 -12.95 -15.46 -9.71
CA GLU A 63 -13.88 -16.11 -8.78
C GLU A 63 -14.00 -15.34 -7.44
N LYS A 64 -13.62 -14.08 -7.40
CA LYS A 64 -13.65 -13.28 -6.17
C LYS A 64 -14.64 -12.14 -6.27
N VAL A 65 -15.29 -11.82 -5.15
CA VAL A 65 -15.98 -10.55 -4.99
C VAL A 65 -14.98 -9.40 -5.00
N CYS A 66 -15.45 -8.19 -5.26
CA CYS A 66 -14.59 -7.00 -5.22
C CYS A 66 -13.99 -6.82 -3.83
N VAL A 67 -12.66 -6.86 -3.75
CA VAL A 67 -11.91 -6.64 -2.50
C VAL A 67 -11.40 -5.20 -2.36
N TYR A 68 -11.55 -4.39 -3.40
CA TYR A 68 -11.19 -2.98 -3.38
C TYR A 68 -12.27 -2.17 -2.67
N GLY A 69 -11.86 -1.18 -1.90
CA GLY A 69 -12.80 -0.30 -1.24
C GLY A 69 -13.54 0.64 -2.20
N PRO A 70 -14.65 1.26 -1.75
CA PRO A 70 -15.55 2.02 -2.62
C PRO A 70 -14.89 3.22 -3.30
N THR A 71 -13.93 3.90 -2.66
CA THR A 71 -13.22 5.03 -3.28
C THR A 71 -12.35 4.59 -4.45
N THR A 72 -11.84 3.37 -4.45
CA THR A 72 -11.14 2.80 -5.61
C THR A 72 -12.09 2.60 -6.77
N LEU A 73 -13.27 2.02 -6.54
CA LEU A 73 -14.27 1.85 -7.59
C LEU A 73 -14.77 3.19 -8.14
N ILE A 74 -15.05 4.16 -7.26
CA ILE A 74 -15.43 5.53 -7.66
C ILE A 74 -14.30 6.16 -8.50
N GLY A 75 -13.05 6.01 -8.09
CA GLY A 75 -11.89 6.49 -8.84
C GLY A 75 -11.71 5.81 -10.20
N ALA A 76 -12.22 4.59 -10.38
CA ALA A 76 -12.16 3.85 -11.63
C ALA A 76 -13.37 4.12 -12.57
N MET A 77 -14.43 4.78 -12.09
CA MET A 77 -15.62 5.09 -12.88
C MET A 77 -15.33 5.80 -14.21
N PRO A 78 -14.40 6.77 -14.31
CA PRO A 78 -14.11 7.39 -15.60
C PRO A 78 -13.70 6.38 -16.68
N GLY A 79 -12.89 5.38 -16.32
CA GLY A 79 -12.53 4.30 -17.24
C GLY A 79 -13.68 3.34 -17.53
N ALA A 80 -14.45 2.98 -16.50
CA ALA A 80 -15.60 2.11 -16.64
C ALA A 80 -16.69 2.70 -17.57
N LEU A 81 -16.95 4.01 -17.46
CA LEU A 81 -17.92 4.75 -18.26
C LEU A 81 -17.45 5.02 -19.69
N ALA A 82 -16.17 4.89 -20.00
CA ALA A 82 -15.64 4.98 -21.36
C ALA A 82 -16.02 3.77 -22.24
N GLY A 83 -16.76 2.82 -21.71
CA GLY A 83 -17.26 1.64 -22.42
C GLY A 83 -16.21 0.54 -22.57
N GLY A 84 -16.49 -0.42 -23.44
CA GLY A 84 -15.65 -1.61 -23.67
C GLY A 84 -14.37 -1.34 -24.47
N ASN A 85 -14.10 -0.12 -24.90
CA ASN A 85 -12.87 0.22 -25.61
C ASN A 85 -11.72 0.39 -24.64
N PRO A 86 -10.69 -0.51 -24.64
CA PRO A 86 -9.61 -0.48 -23.67
C PRO A 86 -8.75 0.80 -23.76
N TRP A 87 -8.58 1.36 -24.94
CA TRP A 87 -7.79 2.58 -25.15
C TRP A 87 -8.46 3.80 -24.53
N LEU A 88 -9.77 3.95 -24.77
CA LEU A 88 -10.55 5.05 -24.17
C LEU A 88 -10.65 4.92 -22.66
N ALA A 89 -10.85 3.71 -22.14
CA ALA A 89 -10.88 3.47 -20.70
C ALA A 89 -9.53 3.80 -20.03
N MET A 90 -8.42 3.34 -20.62
CA MET A 90 -7.09 3.66 -20.12
C MET A 90 -6.79 5.16 -20.20
N LEU A 91 -7.18 5.84 -21.28
CA LEU A 91 -7.00 7.29 -21.42
C LEU A 91 -7.82 8.03 -20.34
N ALA A 92 -9.08 7.66 -20.16
CA ALA A 92 -9.96 8.28 -19.16
C ALA A 92 -9.42 8.10 -17.74
N LEU A 93 -8.93 6.89 -17.40
CA LEU A 93 -8.29 6.64 -16.10
C LEU A 93 -7.01 7.45 -15.93
N ARG A 94 -6.16 7.49 -16.95
CA ARG A 94 -4.93 8.29 -16.90
C ARG A 94 -5.23 9.75 -16.64
N LEU A 95 -6.14 10.33 -17.40
CA LEU A 95 -6.53 11.72 -17.18
C LEU A 95 -7.10 11.94 -15.77
N ALA A 96 -7.97 11.04 -15.31
CA ALA A 96 -8.59 11.12 -13.99
C ALA A 96 -7.59 10.95 -12.82
N TRP A 97 -6.53 10.17 -13.01
CA TRP A 97 -5.59 9.87 -11.92
C TRP A 97 -4.29 10.69 -12.01
N LEU A 98 -3.80 10.98 -13.22
CA LEU A 98 -2.55 11.73 -13.38
C LEU A 98 -2.74 13.25 -13.18
N ALA A 99 -3.93 13.78 -13.47
CA ALA A 99 -4.20 15.19 -13.17
C ALA A 99 -4.13 15.49 -11.66
N PRO A 100 -4.82 14.76 -10.76
CA PRO A 100 -4.61 14.93 -9.33
C PRO A 100 -3.19 14.57 -8.88
N ALA A 101 -2.50 13.59 -9.52
CA ALA A 101 -1.10 13.31 -9.23
C ALA A 101 -0.20 14.51 -9.50
N ALA A 102 -0.35 15.16 -10.65
CA ALA A 102 0.38 16.37 -10.99
C ALA A 102 0.09 17.52 -10.01
N LEU A 103 -1.19 17.70 -9.62
CA LEU A 103 -1.59 18.69 -8.63
C LEU A 103 -0.96 18.44 -7.24
N VAL A 104 -1.04 17.20 -6.75
CA VAL A 104 -0.49 16.82 -5.43
C VAL A 104 1.04 16.96 -5.45
N MET A 105 1.69 16.57 -6.54
CA MET A 105 3.12 16.76 -6.76
C MET A 105 3.49 18.25 -6.67
N GLU A 106 2.80 19.10 -7.41
CA GLU A 106 3.03 20.54 -7.40
C GLU A 106 2.84 21.15 -6.01
N LEU A 107 1.73 20.81 -5.33
CA LEU A 107 1.45 21.29 -3.97
C LEU A 107 2.54 20.82 -2.99
N SER A 108 3.04 19.59 -3.13
CA SER A 108 4.11 19.08 -2.29
C SER A 108 5.43 19.83 -2.53
N PHE A 109 5.82 20.11 -3.79
CA PHE A 109 7.02 20.91 -4.10
C PHE A 109 6.93 22.34 -3.54
N ARG A 110 5.73 22.93 -3.49
CA ARG A 110 5.53 24.26 -2.89
C ARG A 110 5.55 24.24 -1.37
N ARG A 111 4.93 23.26 -0.74
CA ARG A 111 4.70 23.23 0.70
C ARG A 111 5.75 22.46 1.50
N LEU A 112 6.47 21.51 0.86
CA LEU A 112 7.54 20.69 1.44
C LEU A 112 8.88 20.96 0.75
N ARG A 113 9.11 22.19 0.27
CA ARG A 113 10.33 22.58 -0.46
C ARG A 113 11.62 22.33 0.34
N ASP A 114 11.52 22.36 1.65
CA ASP A 114 12.59 22.05 2.62
C ASP A 114 12.86 20.55 2.77
N ARG A 115 12.12 19.70 2.07
CA ARG A 115 12.18 18.24 2.15
C ARG A 115 12.59 17.59 0.83
N PRO A 116 13.81 17.84 0.31
CA PRO A 116 14.23 17.32 -1.01
C PRO A 116 14.19 15.80 -1.08
N PHE A 117 14.47 15.11 0.03
CA PHE A 117 14.41 13.65 0.08
C PHE A 117 12.97 13.12 -0.03
N PHE A 118 11.97 13.85 0.48
CA PHE A 118 10.56 13.53 0.26
C PHE A 118 10.24 13.45 -1.24
N HIS A 119 10.65 14.48 -1.99
CA HIS A 119 10.41 14.53 -3.42
C HIS A 119 11.15 13.43 -4.19
N ALA A 120 12.39 13.15 -3.80
CA ALA A 120 13.16 12.06 -4.41
C ALA A 120 12.51 10.69 -4.13
N LEU A 121 12.08 10.45 -2.88
CA LEU A 121 11.53 9.17 -2.48
C LEU A 121 10.12 8.91 -3.03
N ILE A 122 9.32 9.94 -3.25
CA ILE A 122 7.95 9.79 -3.75
C ILE A 122 7.90 10.00 -5.27
N TRP A 123 8.36 11.14 -5.77
CA TRP A 123 8.12 11.55 -7.15
C TRP A 123 9.18 11.12 -8.17
N LEU A 124 10.41 10.88 -7.71
CA LEU A 124 11.52 10.41 -8.55
C LEU A 124 11.84 8.93 -8.31
N ASN A 125 11.03 8.26 -7.53
CA ASN A 125 11.18 6.85 -7.22
C ASN A 125 10.73 5.99 -8.42
N PRO A 126 11.60 5.13 -8.99
CA PRO A 126 11.23 4.26 -10.10
C PRO A 126 10.03 3.35 -9.79
N LEU A 127 9.92 2.82 -8.57
CA LEU A 127 8.78 2.01 -8.14
C LEU A 127 7.47 2.81 -8.22
N TRP A 128 7.47 4.07 -7.77
CA TRP A 128 6.32 4.95 -7.91
C TRP A 128 5.98 5.21 -9.37
N LEU A 129 6.98 5.52 -10.20
CA LEU A 129 6.76 5.86 -11.62
C LEU A 129 6.21 4.65 -12.40
N VAL A 130 6.75 3.46 -12.15
CA VAL A 130 6.32 2.24 -12.83
C VAL A 130 4.95 1.81 -12.33
N GLU A 131 4.80 1.57 -11.02
CA GLU A 131 3.60 0.96 -10.46
C GLU A 131 2.42 1.95 -10.30
N GLY A 132 2.71 3.22 -10.02
CA GLY A 132 1.68 4.25 -9.90
C GLY A 132 1.16 4.67 -11.29
N PRO A 133 1.75 5.71 -11.89
CA PRO A 133 1.27 6.23 -13.18
C PRO A 133 1.47 5.27 -14.35
N GLY A 134 2.51 4.43 -14.35
CA GLY A 134 2.80 3.48 -15.43
C GLY A 134 1.77 2.36 -15.51
N GLN A 135 1.56 1.64 -14.42
CA GLN A 135 0.66 0.49 -14.35
C GLN A 135 -0.75 0.85 -13.86
N LEU A 136 -0.99 2.09 -13.41
CA LEU A 136 -2.27 2.53 -12.84
C LEU A 136 -2.74 1.63 -11.68
N HIS A 137 -1.81 1.20 -10.83
CA HIS A 137 -2.19 0.48 -9.62
C HIS A 137 -3.04 1.34 -8.70
N THR A 138 -4.04 0.74 -8.09
CA THR A 138 -4.99 1.41 -7.17
C THR A 138 -4.31 2.05 -5.96
N ASP A 139 -3.13 1.57 -5.58
CA ASP A 139 -2.28 2.18 -4.55
C ASP A 139 -1.91 3.62 -4.87
N LEU A 140 -1.84 3.99 -6.15
CA LEU A 140 -1.62 5.36 -6.60
C LEU A 140 -2.61 6.33 -5.92
N LEU A 141 -3.91 6.02 -5.96
CA LEU A 141 -4.95 6.87 -5.36
C LEU A 141 -4.75 7.04 -3.85
N GLY A 142 -4.43 5.94 -3.16
CA GLY A 142 -4.18 5.97 -1.72
C GLY A 142 -2.93 6.78 -1.36
N VAL A 143 -1.81 6.60 -2.09
CA VAL A 143 -0.57 7.36 -1.90
C VAL A 143 -0.78 8.84 -2.16
N LEU A 144 -1.52 9.20 -3.22
CA LEU A 144 -1.88 10.58 -3.53
C LEU A 144 -2.71 11.20 -2.41
N ALA A 145 -3.75 10.50 -1.95
CA ALA A 145 -4.63 10.97 -0.89
C ALA A 145 -3.86 11.15 0.44
N VAL A 146 -3.01 10.20 0.83
CA VAL A 146 -2.15 10.33 2.02
C VAL A 146 -1.17 11.50 1.86
N THR A 147 -0.51 11.62 0.72
CA THR A 147 0.47 12.69 0.45
C THR A 147 -0.21 14.07 0.49
N ALA A 148 -1.34 14.22 -0.19
CA ALA A 148 -2.14 15.46 -0.15
C ALA A 148 -2.64 15.76 1.26
N GLY A 149 -3.08 14.73 1.98
CA GLY A 149 -3.49 14.84 3.38
C GLY A 149 -2.38 15.37 4.28
N ILE A 150 -1.16 14.86 4.13
CA ILE A 150 0.04 15.36 4.84
C ILE A 150 0.29 16.82 4.52
N VAL A 151 0.27 17.20 3.23
CA VAL A 151 0.50 18.58 2.79
C VAL A 151 -0.55 19.52 3.37
N LEU A 152 -1.83 19.14 3.34
CA LEU A 152 -2.93 19.95 3.88
C LEU A 152 -2.87 20.08 5.41
N GLN A 153 -2.58 18.99 6.11
CA GLN A 153 -2.48 19.01 7.57
C GLN A 153 -1.34 19.90 8.05
N ARG A 154 -0.16 19.81 7.40
CA ARG A 154 0.96 20.73 7.68
C ARG A 154 0.66 22.18 7.28
N GLY A 155 -0.21 22.39 6.29
CA GLY A 155 -0.71 23.68 5.88
C GLY A 155 -1.82 24.27 6.77
N GLY A 156 -2.08 23.67 7.94
CA GLY A 156 -3.10 24.15 8.90
C GLY A 156 -4.54 23.76 8.56
N ARG A 157 -4.72 22.79 7.65
CA ARG A 157 -6.05 22.29 7.24
C ARG A 157 -6.26 20.81 7.67
N PRO A 158 -6.25 20.50 8.98
CA PRO A 158 -6.26 19.12 9.45
C PRO A 158 -7.52 18.34 9.03
N ARG A 159 -8.71 18.97 9.04
CA ARG A 159 -9.96 18.29 8.65
C ARG A 159 -9.91 17.80 7.21
N ALA A 160 -9.42 18.61 6.29
CA ALA A 160 -9.22 18.20 4.90
C ALA A 160 -8.18 17.09 4.77
N GLY A 161 -7.09 17.14 5.57
CA GLY A 161 -6.13 16.06 5.67
C GLY A 161 -6.75 14.76 6.15
N TRP A 162 -7.62 14.79 7.17
CA TRP A 162 -8.33 13.61 7.69
C TRP A 162 -9.33 13.04 6.67
N SER A 163 -10.00 13.91 5.91
CA SER A 163 -10.89 13.46 4.83
C SER A 163 -10.13 12.70 3.75
N LEU A 164 -8.99 13.21 3.31
CA LEU A 164 -8.15 12.50 2.32
C LEU A 164 -7.58 11.20 2.87
N TYR A 165 -7.16 11.19 4.14
CA TYR A 165 -6.77 9.96 4.80
C TYR A 165 -7.90 8.93 4.82
N ALA A 166 -9.13 9.35 5.18
CA ALA A 166 -10.28 8.47 5.18
C ALA A 166 -10.57 7.90 3.79
N LEU A 167 -10.50 8.71 2.73
CA LEU A 167 -10.64 8.25 1.35
C LEU A 167 -9.56 7.24 0.95
N ALA A 168 -8.31 7.43 1.39
CA ALA A 168 -7.24 6.46 1.15
C ALA A 168 -7.57 5.10 1.80
N VAL A 169 -8.02 5.09 3.06
CA VAL A 169 -8.41 3.87 3.78
C VAL A 169 -9.63 3.21 3.14
N LEU A 170 -10.63 4.01 2.74
CA LEU A 170 -11.83 3.53 2.04
C LEU A 170 -11.53 3.03 0.62
N GLY A 171 -10.38 3.36 0.05
CA GLY A 171 -9.88 2.77 -1.19
C GLY A 171 -9.13 1.46 -0.96
N LYS A 172 -8.26 1.47 0.03
CA LYS A 172 -7.45 0.30 0.38
C LYS A 172 -7.14 0.30 1.88
N TYR A 173 -7.62 -0.70 2.58
CA TYR A 173 -7.54 -0.79 4.04
C TYR A 173 -6.10 -0.78 4.59
N THR A 174 -5.12 -1.14 3.76
CA THR A 174 -3.70 -1.10 4.15
C THR A 174 -3.22 0.28 4.55
N PHE A 175 -3.86 1.36 4.10
CA PHE A 175 -3.54 2.73 4.51
C PHE A 175 -3.96 3.07 5.94
N ALA A 176 -4.74 2.22 6.62
CA ALA A 176 -5.21 2.47 7.98
C ALA A 176 -4.07 2.72 8.99
N PHE A 177 -2.89 2.10 8.80
CA PHE A 177 -1.72 2.33 9.66
C PHE A 177 -1.31 3.80 9.75
N SER A 178 -1.55 4.58 8.70
CA SER A 178 -1.19 5.99 8.64
C SER A 178 -2.04 6.88 9.57
N GLY A 179 -3.15 6.36 10.08
CA GLY A 179 -4.06 7.07 10.99
C GLY A 179 -3.38 7.60 12.24
N VAL A 180 -2.37 6.90 12.75
CA VAL A 180 -1.60 7.35 13.91
C VAL A 180 -0.92 8.70 13.65
N TRP A 181 -0.39 8.91 12.45
CA TRP A 181 0.20 10.19 12.07
C TRP A 181 -0.85 11.29 11.94
N PHE A 182 -1.95 11.03 11.27
CA PHE A 182 -3.04 11.98 11.07
C PHE A 182 -3.70 12.37 12.40
N TRP A 183 -3.83 11.44 13.32
CA TRP A 183 -4.37 11.70 14.65
C TRP A 183 -3.45 12.60 15.48
N LEU A 184 -2.15 12.27 15.55
CA LEU A 184 -1.23 12.86 16.50
C LEU A 184 -0.48 14.09 15.96
N SER A 185 -0.28 14.22 14.64
CA SER A 185 0.49 15.31 14.04
C SER A 185 -0.11 16.69 14.39
N GLY A 186 0.76 17.58 14.88
CA GLY A 186 0.36 18.94 15.31
C GLY A 186 -0.46 18.99 16.60
N THR A 187 -0.48 17.92 17.43
CA THR A 187 -1.09 17.98 18.78
C THR A 187 -0.01 18.19 19.82
N THR A 188 -0.23 19.09 20.76
CA THR A 188 0.70 19.36 21.86
C THR A 188 0.18 18.81 23.19
N THR A 189 -1.14 18.73 23.39
CA THR A 189 -1.76 18.33 24.63
C THR A 189 -2.56 17.02 24.50
N ARG A 190 -2.70 16.30 25.65
CA ARG A 190 -3.57 15.10 25.72
C ARG A 190 -5.02 15.43 25.37
N ARG A 191 -5.53 16.58 25.81
CA ARG A 191 -6.90 17.01 25.51
C ARG A 191 -7.12 17.17 24.00
N GLN A 192 -6.19 17.80 23.29
CA GLN A 192 -6.28 17.93 21.82
C GLN A 192 -6.31 16.56 21.14
N ARG A 193 -5.51 15.60 21.59
CA ARG A 193 -5.49 14.23 21.04
C ARG A 193 -6.85 13.55 21.23
N LEU A 194 -7.42 13.62 22.43
CA LEU A 194 -8.71 13.02 22.72
C LEU A 194 -9.85 13.66 21.94
N LEU A 195 -9.88 15.00 21.83
CA LEU A 195 -10.92 15.71 21.09
C LEU A 195 -10.86 15.49 19.56
N ARG A 196 -9.70 15.14 19.02
CA ARG A 196 -9.57 14.82 17.59
C ARG A 196 -10.22 13.49 17.19
N LEU A 197 -10.17 12.48 18.06
CA LEU A 197 -10.68 11.15 17.74
C LEU A 197 -12.15 11.15 17.31
N PRO A 198 -13.10 11.75 18.06
CA PRO A 198 -14.49 11.77 17.63
C PRO A 198 -14.70 12.55 16.33
N VAL A 199 -13.95 13.64 16.11
CA VAL A 199 -14.06 14.42 14.86
C VAL A 199 -13.52 13.61 13.67
N MET A 200 -12.37 12.96 13.81
CA MET A 200 -11.83 12.06 12.76
C MET A 200 -12.77 10.89 12.52
N GLY A 201 -13.31 10.29 13.59
CA GLY A 201 -14.28 9.21 13.50
C GLY A 201 -15.55 9.63 12.77
N ALA A 202 -16.10 10.82 13.06
CA ALA A 202 -17.27 11.35 12.37
C ALA A 202 -17.00 11.62 10.88
N ILE A 203 -15.82 12.18 10.54
CA ILE A 203 -15.43 12.39 9.14
C ILE A 203 -15.31 11.03 8.42
N PHE A 204 -14.63 10.05 9.05
CA PHE A 204 -14.48 8.73 8.49
C PHE A 204 -15.83 8.04 8.27
N ALA A 205 -16.70 8.04 9.28
CA ALA A 205 -18.03 7.46 9.21
C ALA A 205 -18.90 8.13 8.14
N GLY A 206 -18.90 9.46 8.09
CA GLY A 206 -19.65 10.21 7.07
C GLY A 206 -19.17 9.89 5.65
N LEU A 207 -17.85 9.85 5.41
CA LEU A 207 -17.30 9.47 4.12
C LEU A 207 -17.53 8.00 3.81
N ALA A 208 -17.47 7.11 4.80
CA ALA A 208 -17.79 5.69 4.59
C ALA A 208 -19.25 5.53 4.12
N VAL A 209 -20.20 6.19 4.80
CA VAL A 209 -21.62 6.18 4.39
C VAL A 209 -21.77 6.71 2.95
N LEU A 210 -21.18 7.86 2.65
CA LEU A 210 -21.27 8.45 1.31
C LEU A 210 -20.66 7.55 0.23
N CYS A 211 -19.48 7.00 0.47
CA CYS A 211 -18.78 6.18 -0.53
C CYS A 211 -19.43 4.80 -0.70
N PHE A 212 -19.94 4.18 0.37
CA PHE A 212 -20.61 2.89 0.28
C PHE A 212 -22.07 3.00 -0.18
N ALA A 213 -22.73 4.14 -0.02
CA ALA A 213 -24.16 4.30 -0.34
C ALA A 213 -24.56 3.75 -1.74
N PRO A 214 -23.81 4.01 -2.83
CA PRO A 214 -24.16 3.48 -4.15
C PRO A 214 -24.08 1.95 -4.23
N PHE A 215 -23.26 1.32 -3.41
CA PHE A 215 -22.94 -0.11 -3.43
C PHE A 215 -23.62 -0.90 -2.31
N TRP A 216 -24.36 -0.21 -1.43
CA TRP A 216 -24.87 -0.83 -0.21
C TRP A 216 -25.97 -1.86 -0.48
N ARG A 217 -25.73 -3.10 -0.09
CA ARG A 217 -26.67 -4.25 -0.15
C ARG A 217 -26.80 -4.92 1.22
N GLY A 218 -26.53 -4.18 2.29
CA GLY A 218 -26.53 -4.68 3.66
C GLY A 218 -25.10 -4.95 4.21
N PRO A 219 -24.98 -5.49 5.42
CA PRO A 219 -23.67 -5.72 6.07
C PRO A 219 -22.71 -6.60 5.26
N ALA A 220 -23.22 -7.48 4.41
CA ALA A 220 -22.44 -8.33 3.51
C ALA A 220 -21.55 -7.51 2.57
N THR A 221 -21.96 -6.29 2.16
CA THR A 221 -21.15 -5.37 1.35
C THR A 221 -19.76 -5.10 1.96
N ILE A 222 -19.63 -5.15 3.28
CA ILE A 222 -18.34 -4.96 3.97
C ILE A 222 -17.73 -6.32 4.35
N LEU A 223 -18.57 -7.26 4.77
CA LEU A 223 -18.07 -8.52 5.35
C LEU A 223 -17.53 -9.48 4.29
N GLU A 224 -18.15 -9.59 3.11
CA GLU A 224 -17.71 -10.53 2.08
C GLU A 224 -16.33 -10.17 1.47
N PRO A 225 -16.01 -8.90 1.16
CA PRO A 225 -14.64 -8.51 0.79
C PRO A 225 -13.59 -8.89 1.85
N LEU A 226 -13.91 -8.71 3.14
CA LEU A 226 -13.00 -9.07 4.22
C LEU A 226 -12.82 -10.59 4.33
N ARG A 227 -13.89 -11.36 4.14
CA ARG A 227 -13.84 -12.83 4.07
C ARG A 227 -13.02 -13.31 2.87
N ALA A 228 -13.26 -12.70 1.69
CA ALA A 228 -12.53 -13.02 0.48
C ALA A 228 -11.03 -12.75 0.63
N LEU A 229 -10.65 -11.63 1.25
CA LEU A 229 -9.24 -11.34 1.60
C LEU A 229 -8.71 -12.35 2.62
N GLY A 230 -9.50 -12.68 3.63
CA GLY A 230 -9.14 -13.66 4.65
C GLY A 230 -8.91 -15.06 4.09
N GLY A 231 -9.64 -15.48 3.07
CA GLY A 231 -9.53 -16.78 2.41
C GLY A 231 -8.44 -16.88 1.34
N MET A 232 -7.71 -15.79 1.06
CA MET A 232 -6.60 -15.83 0.09
C MET A 232 -5.39 -16.55 0.66
N ASN A 233 -4.80 -17.44 -0.13
CA ASN A 233 -3.52 -18.05 0.23
C ASN A 233 -2.41 -16.99 0.32
N PRO A 234 -1.46 -17.16 1.24
CA PRO A 234 -0.26 -16.34 1.29
C PRO A 234 0.46 -16.37 -0.06
N GLY A 235 0.92 -15.21 -0.52
CA GLY A 235 1.66 -15.12 -1.78
C GLY A 235 2.76 -14.07 -1.70
N GLY A 236 4.04 -14.48 -1.84
CA GLY A 236 5.21 -13.63 -1.72
C GLY A 236 5.40 -13.02 -0.32
N SER A 237 4.62 -13.47 0.69
CA SER A 237 4.65 -12.92 2.05
C SER A 237 5.65 -13.64 2.95
N ILE A 238 6.03 -13.00 4.05
CA ILE A 238 6.85 -13.66 5.10
C ILE A 238 6.12 -14.88 5.64
N ALA A 239 4.80 -14.82 5.78
CA ALA A 239 4.00 -15.93 6.27
C ALA A 239 4.17 -17.17 5.37
N GLU A 240 4.24 -16.99 4.05
CA GLU A 240 4.51 -18.08 3.12
C GLU A 240 5.93 -18.64 3.32
N VAL A 241 6.94 -17.78 3.32
CA VAL A 241 8.35 -18.22 3.48
C VAL A 241 8.57 -18.95 4.80
N VAL A 242 8.08 -18.39 5.90
CA VAL A 242 8.22 -19.03 7.23
C VAL A 242 7.38 -20.30 7.30
N GLY A 243 6.18 -20.32 6.73
CA GLY A 243 5.35 -21.52 6.64
C GLY A 243 6.04 -22.66 5.92
N ILE A 244 6.62 -22.39 4.74
CA ILE A 244 7.41 -23.35 3.97
C ILE A 244 8.58 -23.90 4.81
N LEU A 245 9.33 -23.02 5.48
CA LEU A 245 10.45 -23.44 6.32
C LEU A 245 10.00 -24.32 7.49
N VAL A 246 8.89 -23.97 8.15
CA VAL A 246 8.32 -24.78 9.24
C VAL A 246 7.89 -26.16 8.74
N ASP A 247 7.27 -26.25 7.57
CA ASP A 247 6.83 -27.51 7.00
C ASP A 247 8.00 -28.39 6.56
N LEU A 248 9.05 -27.80 5.97
CA LEU A 248 10.30 -28.52 5.66
C LEU A 248 10.96 -29.09 6.93
N LEU A 249 11.00 -28.30 8.02
CA LEU A 249 11.58 -28.75 9.29
C LEU A 249 10.76 -29.86 9.95
N ARG A 250 9.47 -29.96 9.66
CA ARG A 250 8.58 -31.05 10.14
C ARG A 250 8.65 -32.31 9.28
N GLY A 251 9.47 -32.32 8.23
CA GLY A 251 9.56 -33.43 7.27
C GLY A 251 8.36 -33.53 6.33
N GLY A 252 7.53 -32.50 6.28
CA GLY A 252 6.45 -32.35 5.31
C GLY A 252 7.02 -31.99 3.94
N GLY A 253 6.38 -32.46 2.87
CA GLY A 253 6.67 -31.98 1.52
C GLY A 253 6.41 -30.46 1.44
N VAL A 254 7.04 -29.80 0.50
CA VAL A 254 6.86 -28.36 0.29
C VAL A 254 5.44 -28.09 -0.25
N PRO A 255 4.64 -27.17 0.33
CA PRO A 255 3.21 -27.02 0.01
C PRO A 255 2.92 -26.33 -1.32
N HIS A 256 1.86 -26.72 -2.02
CA HIS A 256 1.32 -25.99 -3.18
C HIS A 256 0.65 -24.67 -2.72
N ALA A 257 1.33 -23.55 -2.92
CA ALA A 257 0.71 -22.23 -2.88
C ALA A 257 0.51 -21.68 -4.31
N ASP A 258 -0.37 -20.71 -4.47
CA ASP A 258 -0.55 -19.99 -5.77
C ASP A 258 0.63 -19.07 -6.10
N SER A 259 1.75 -19.21 -5.40
CA SER A 259 2.96 -18.48 -5.72
C SER A 259 3.79 -19.20 -6.79
N PRO A 260 4.58 -18.48 -7.57
CA PRO A 260 5.53 -19.09 -8.51
C PRO A 260 6.50 -20.07 -7.81
N VAL A 261 6.82 -19.84 -6.52
CA VAL A 261 7.66 -20.72 -5.70
C VAL A 261 6.99 -22.08 -5.50
N SER A 262 5.72 -22.06 -5.14
CA SER A 262 4.97 -23.28 -4.84
C SER A 262 4.56 -24.05 -6.10
N GLN A 263 4.30 -23.37 -7.22
CA GLN A 263 4.06 -24.02 -8.51
C GLN A 263 5.32 -24.72 -9.03
N ALA A 264 6.51 -24.15 -8.78
CA ALA A 264 7.79 -24.75 -9.15
C ALA A 264 8.16 -25.98 -8.31
N LEU A 265 7.54 -26.13 -7.14
CA LEU A 265 7.85 -27.19 -6.18
C LEU A 265 6.75 -28.24 -6.05
N GLU A 266 5.70 -28.24 -6.90
CA GLU A 266 4.60 -29.23 -6.97
C GLU A 266 3.93 -29.59 -5.63
N LEU A 267 3.36 -28.62 -4.91
CA LEU A 267 3.03 -28.74 -3.51
C LEU A 267 1.53 -28.83 -3.21
N ASP A 268 1.12 -29.80 -2.39
CA ASP A 268 -0.29 -30.05 -2.04
C ASP A 268 -0.86 -28.98 -1.06
N ARG A 269 -1.93 -28.28 -1.51
CA ARG A 269 -2.55 -27.15 -0.80
C ARG A 269 -3.25 -27.52 0.51
N ALA A 270 -3.77 -28.73 0.59
CA ALA A 270 -4.67 -29.10 1.70
C ALA A 270 -3.92 -29.36 3.00
N THR A 271 -2.72 -29.92 2.91
CA THR A 271 -1.97 -30.43 4.06
C THR A 271 -1.30 -29.32 4.88
N HIS A 272 -1.08 -28.15 4.28
CA HIS A 272 -0.24 -27.08 4.86
C HIS A 272 -0.99 -25.79 5.21
N ALA A 273 -2.25 -25.67 4.82
CA ALA A 273 -3.08 -24.48 5.09
C ALA A 273 -3.07 -24.08 6.58
N THR A 274 -3.11 -25.04 7.48
CA THR A 274 -3.14 -24.80 8.93
C THR A 274 -1.85 -24.15 9.43
N THR A 275 -0.68 -24.61 8.96
CA THR A 275 0.63 -24.04 9.35
C THR A 275 0.74 -22.59 8.90
N TRP A 276 0.34 -22.29 7.68
CA TRP A 276 0.39 -20.92 7.15
C TRP A 276 -0.53 -19.96 7.90
N TRP A 277 -1.74 -20.43 8.23
CA TRP A 277 -2.67 -19.62 9.02
C TRP A 277 -2.14 -19.35 10.42
N MET A 278 -1.51 -20.35 11.06
CA MET A 278 -0.86 -20.16 12.36
C MET A 278 0.30 -19.16 12.27
N VAL A 279 1.18 -19.29 11.28
CA VAL A 279 2.28 -18.35 11.05
C VAL A 279 1.76 -16.94 10.78
N ALA A 280 0.78 -16.80 9.88
CA ALA A 280 0.17 -15.52 9.59
C ALA A 280 -0.50 -14.89 10.82
N PHE A 281 -1.16 -15.69 11.65
CA PHE A 281 -1.76 -15.24 12.91
C PHE A 281 -0.68 -14.72 13.88
N VAL A 282 0.39 -15.48 14.10
CA VAL A 282 1.51 -15.06 14.96
C VAL A 282 2.14 -13.76 14.45
N LEU A 283 2.38 -13.64 13.14
CA LEU A 283 2.96 -12.42 12.54
C LEU A 283 2.03 -11.20 12.70
N ARG A 284 0.71 -11.41 12.66
CA ARG A 284 -0.26 -10.35 12.97
C ARG A 284 -0.20 -9.93 14.43
N LEU A 285 -0.09 -10.87 15.36
CA LEU A 285 0.10 -10.55 16.80
C LEU A 285 1.41 -9.78 17.02
N VAL A 286 2.49 -10.18 16.35
CA VAL A 286 3.78 -9.45 16.38
C VAL A 286 3.59 -8.02 15.85
N THR A 287 2.87 -7.86 14.74
CA THR A 287 2.56 -6.53 14.16
C THR A 287 1.75 -5.67 15.12
N LEU A 288 0.75 -6.24 15.78
CA LEU A 288 -0.02 -5.56 16.82
C LEU A 288 0.86 -5.15 18.01
N GLY A 289 1.76 -6.03 18.45
CA GLY A 289 2.74 -5.73 19.50
C GLY A 289 3.68 -4.59 19.10
N ILE A 290 4.19 -4.59 17.87
CA ILE A 290 4.98 -3.49 17.30
C ILE A 290 4.16 -2.20 17.31
N GLY A 291 2.92 -2.23 16.81
CA GLY A 291 2.03 -1.07 16.77
C GLY A 291 1.75 -0.51 18.16
N ALA A 292 1.43 -1.37 19.13
CA ALA A 292 1.20 -0.98 20.52
C ALA A 292 2.46 -0.34 21.14
N ARG A 293 3.65 -0.93 20.90
CA ARG A 293 4.92 -0.40 21.36
C ARG A 293 5.24 0.96 20.74
N LEU A 294 5.06 1.10 19.42
CA LEU A 294 5.30 2.37 18.73
C LEU A 294 4.34 3.45 19.23
N LEU A 295 3.05 3.12 19.37
CA LEU A 295 2.05 4.03 19.90
C LEU A 295 2.41 4.45 21.35
N TRP A 296 2.79 3.51 22.20
CA TRP A 296 3.25 3.79 23.55
C TRP A 296 4.44 4.77 23.59
N VAL A 297 5.45 4.55 22.72
CA VAL A 297 6.63 5.44 22.65
C VAL A 297 6.21 6.87 22.26
N VAL A 298 5.31 6.99 21.27
CA VAL A 298 4.83 8.30 20.78
C VAL A 298 3.96 9.01 21.82
N LEU A 299 3.13 8.26 22.57
CA LEU A 299 2.23 8.86 23.55
C LEU A 299 2.93 9.32 24.83
N ARG A 300 4.01 8.65 25.22
CA ARG A 300 4.74 8.96 26.47
C ARG A 300 5.75 10.08 26.35
N LYS A 301 6.28 10.34 25.17
CA LYS A 301 7.32 11.38 24.96
C LYS A 301 6.67 12.68 24.46
N PRO A 302 7.30 13.85 24.66
CA PRO A 302 6.87 15.10 24.05
C PRO A 302 6.69 14.92 22.54
N PHE A 303 5.75 15.68 21.97
CA PHE A 303 5.47 15.58 20.53
C PHE A 303 6.73 15.92 19.72
N ASP A 304 7.12 14.96 18.89
CA ASP A 304 8.18 15.08 17.91
C ASP A 304 7.66 14.54 16.57
N GLU A 305 7.49 15.43 15.59
CA GLU A 305 6.98 15.08 14.27
C GLU A 305 7.87 14.07 13.55
N LYS A 306 9.20 14.17 13.71
CA LYS A 306 10.16 13.24 13.14
C LYS A 306 9.93 11.82 13.65
N ARG A 307 9.81 11.67 14.96
CA ARG A 307 9.53 10.39 15.60
C ARG A 307 8.19 9.82 15.16
N LEU A 308 7.17 10.65 15.10
CA LEU A 308 5.84 10.24 14.67
C LEU A 308 5.83 9.76 13.21
N ALA A 309 6.50 10.47 12.30
CA ALA A 309 6.60 10.08 10.90
C ALA A 309 7.36 8.74 10.75
N LEU A 310 8.49 8.58 11.45
CA LEU A 310 9.25 7.32 11.44
C LEU A 310 8.43 6.16 12.02
N CYS A 311 7.69 6.37 13.11
CA CYS A 311 6.81 5.36 13.69
C CYS A 311 5.67 4.97 12.74
N ALA A 312 5.04 5.95 12.08
CA ALA A 312 3.99 5.67 11.09
C ALA A 312 4.54 4.88 9.90
N GLY A 313 5.69 5.28 9.36
CA GLY A 313 6.36 4.54 8.28
C GLY A 313 6.74 3.13 8.69
N ALA A 314 7.31 2.95 9.88
CA ALA A 314 7.69 1.63 10.41
C ALA A 314 6.48 0.73 10.63
N LEU A 315 5.37 1.27 11.18
CA LEU A 315 4.12 0.52 11.31
C LEU A 315 3.58 0.11 9.95
N GLY A 316 3.65 1.01 8.95
CA GLY A 316 3.26 0.72 7.58
C GLY A 316 4.03 -0.46 7.00
N VAL A 317 5.36 -0.45 7.13
CA VAL A 317 6.18 -1.58 6.66
C VAL A 317 5.85 -2.85 7.44
N ALA A 318 5.66 -2.80 8.76
CA ALA A 318 5.28 -3.97 9.54
C ALA A 318 3.92 -4.55 9.10
N VAL A 319 2.92 -3.70 8.86
CA VAL A 319 1.60 -4.13 8.36
C VAL A 319 1.73 -4.79 6.99
N ILE A 320 2.48 -4.18 6.08
CA ILE A 320 2.64 -4.64 4.70
C ILE A 320 3.43 -5.95 4.63
N THR A 321 4.48 -6.10 5.43
CA THR A 321 5.40 -7.25 5.36
C THR A 321 5.00 -8.40 6.28
N LEU A 322 4.53 -8.11 7.49
CA LEU A 322 4.24 -9.13 8.51
C LEU A 322 2.76 -9.50 8.57
N ALA A 323 1.86 -8.49 8.54
CA ALA A 323 0.43 -8.75 8.71
C ALA A 323 -0.29 -9.08 7.41
N SER A 324 0.24 -8.65 6.26
CA SER A 324 -0.36 -8.91 4.96
C SER A 324 -0.19 -10.39 4.55
N HIS A 325 -1.26 -10.99 4.02
CA HIS A 325 -1.18 -12.32 3.41
C HIS A 325 -0.35 -12.35 2.13
N ARG A 326 -0.30 -11.22 1.43
CA ARG A 326 0.43 -11.08 0.18
C ARG A 326 1.34 -9.87 0.31
N PHE A 327 2.57 -10.06 -0.10
CA PHE A 327 3.51 -8.97 -0.28
C PHE A 327 3.66 -8.70 -1.77
N GLN A 328 3.48 -7.45 -2.12
CA GLN A 328 3.78 -6.93 -3.44
C GLN A 328 4.64 -5.67 -3.25
N SER A 329 5.63 -5.51 -4.11
CA SER A 329 6.62 -4.43 -4.00
C SER A 329 5.98 -3.04 -3.92
N TRP A 330 4.93 -2.80 -4.71
CA TRP A 330 4.22 -1.52 -4.73
C TRP A 330 3.46 -1.18 -3.45
N TYR A 331 3.19 -2.16 -2.56
CA TYR A 331 2.59 -1.86 -1.25
C TYR A 331 3.49 -0.97 -0.38
N LEU A 332 4.82 -1.03 -0.59
CA LEU A 332 5.77 -0.15 0.11
C LEU A 332 5.52 1.33 -0.16
N LEU A 333 4.92 1.68 -1.31
CA LEU A 333 4.58 3.06 -1.66
C LEU A 333 3.72 3.74 -0.59
N ALA A 334 2.88 2.98 0.13
CA ALA A 334 2.04 3.50 1.20
C ALA A 334 2.84 4.05 2.40
N ALA A 335 4.01 3.49 2.70
CA ALA A 335 4.86 3.89 3.83
C ALA A 335 5.85 5.02 3.47
N LEU A 336 6.19 5.17 2.18
CA LEU A 336 7.22 6.11 1.72
C LEU A 336 6.97 7.58 2.10
N PRO A 337 5.74 8.13 2.07
CA PRO A 337 5.49 9.52 2.44
C PRO A 337 5.98 9.87 3.85
N PHE A 338 5.87 8.95 4.80
CA PHE A 338 6.28 9.15 6.19
C PHE A 338 7.81 9.15 6.34
N PHE A 339 8.50 8.25 5.68
CA PHE A 339 9.96 8.25 5.66
C PHE A 339 10.54 9.47 4.91
N GLY A 340 9.87 9.88 3.84
CA GLY A 340 10.24 11.08 3.08
C GLY A 340 10.22 12.37 3.93
N LEU A 341 9.30 12.46 4.88
CA LEU A 341 9.17 13.64 5.76
C LEU A 341 10.40 13.82 6.65
N HIS A 342 10.91 12.76 7.25
CA HIS A 342 11.98 12.83 8.24
C HIS A 342 12.92 11.62 8.16
N CYS A 343 13.83 11.63 7.20
CA CYS A 343 14.76 10.53 7.02
C CYS A 343 16.19 10.96 7.38
N THR A 344 16.85 10.21 8.25
CA THR A 344 18.28 10.40 8.52
C THR A 344 19.13 9.88 7.36
N ALA A 345 20.42 10.28 7.28
CA ALA A 345 21.32 9.86 6.19
C ALA A 345 21.44 8.33 6.08
N VAL A 346 21.47 7.62 7.21
CA VAL A 346 21.53 6.15 7.24
C VAL A 346 20.24 5.55 6.66
N TRP A 347 19.08 6.03 7.09
CA TRP A 347 17.80 5.57 6.58
C TRP A 347 17.62 5.85 5.08
N ARG A 348 18.20 6.95 4.55
CA ARG A 348 18.17 7.25 3.10
C ARG A 348 18.83 6.14 2.29
N ARG A 349 20.00 5.65 2.72
CA ARG A 349 20.71 4.55 2.05
C ARG A 349 19.89 3.25 2.08
N TRP A 350 19.30 2.94 3.23
CA TRP A 350 18.44 1.76 3.37
C TRP A 350 17.20 1.85 2.48
N TRP A 351 16.53 2.99 2.43
CA TRP A 351 15.37 3.16 1.58
C TRP A 351 15.72 3.10 0.09
N LEU A 352 16.86 3.61 -0.33
CA LEU A 352 17.33 3.44 -1.71
C LEU A 352 17.57 1.96 -2.02
N ALA A 353 18.17 1.19 -1.11
CA ALA A 353 18.34 -0.25 -1.26
C ALA A 353 16.99 -1.00 -1.32
N VAL A 354 16.05 -0.67 -0.44
CA VAL A 354 14.69 -1.25 -0.43
C VAL A 354 13.95 -0.95 -1.75
N VAL A 355 14.03 0.28 -2.24
CA VAL A 355 13.43 0.66 -3.51
C VAL A 355 14.09 -0.07 -4.68
N ALA A 356 15.41 -0.19 -4.71
CA ALA A 356 16.12 -0.93 -5.74
C ALA A 356 15.72 -2.41 -5.77
N LEU A 357 15.62 -3.04 -4.58
CA LEU A 357 15.12 -4.41 -4.44
C LEU A 357 13.67 -4.54 -4.92
N ALA A 358 12.80 -3.62 -4.53
CA ALA A 358 11.40 -3.62 -4.93
C ALA A 358 11.25 -3.47 -6.46
N VAL A 359 12.02 -2.58 -7.08
CA VAL A 359 12.04 -2.43 -8.55
C VAL A 359 12.56 -3.69 -9.22
N SER A 360 13.61 -4.32 -8.67
CA SER A 360 14.14 -5.57 -9.24
C SER A 360 13.12 -6.70 -9.23
N THR A 361 12.19 -6.73 -8.27
CA THR A 361 11.09 -7.71 -8.21
C THR A 361 10.16 -7.57 -9.42
N GLU A 362 9.88 -6.34 -9.84
CA GLU A 362 9.01 -6.08 -10.99
C GLU A 362 9.65 -6.56 -12.31
N PHE A 363 10.95 -6.39 -12.47
CA PHE A 363 11.65 -6.92 -13.63
C PHE A 363 11.63 -8.43 -13.71
N VAL A 364 11.63 -9.11 -12.56
CA VAL A 364 11.55 -10.58 -12.50
C VAL A 364 10.18 -11.09 -12.94
N HIS A 365 9.11 -10.34 -12.71
CA HIS A 365 7.77 -10.69 -13.21
C HIS A 365 7.66 -10.66 -14.75
N VAL A 366 8.58 -9.99 -15.44
CA VAL A 366 8.67 -9.98 -16.91
C VAL A 366 9.36 -11.24 -17.45
N LEU A 367 10.12 -11.96 -16.61
CA LEU A 367 10.75 -13.21 -17.01
C LEU A 367 9.67 -14.28 -17.27
N PRO A 368 9.90 -15.20 -18.24
CA PRO A 368 8.97 -16.29 -18.49
C PRO A 368 8.64 -17.04 -17.21
N ARG A 369 7.37 -17.30 -16.96
CA ARG A 369 6.88 -17.99 -15.74
C ARG A 369 7.55 -19.36 -15.50
N ALA A 370 8.14 -19.93 -16.55
CA ALA A 370 8.89 -21.18 -16.51
C ALA A 370 10.35 -21.04 -16.02
N SER A 371 10.83 -19.83 -15.72
CA SER A 371 12.20 -19.66 -15.24
C SER A 371 12.34 -20.16 -13.79
N PRO A 372 13.23 -21.14 -13.51
CA PRO A 372 13.49 -21.63 -12.15
C PRO A 372 14.11 -20.56 -11.24
N LEU A 373 14.57 -19.43 -11.81
CA LEU A 373 15.13 -18.31 -11.06
C LEU A 373 14.04 -17.43 -10.44
N LEU A 374 12.81 -17.45 -10.97
CA LEU A 374 11.71 -16.62 -10.50
C LEU A 374 11.37 -16.86 -9.02
N PRO A 375 11.20 -18.11 -8.55
CA PRO A 375 10.95 -18.40 -7.14
C PRO A 375 12.07 -17.94 -6.22
N VAL A 376 13.31 -18.25 -6.59
CA VAL A 376 14.50 -17.87 -5.80
C VAL A 376 14.60 -16.36 -5.69
N TRP A 377 14.39 -15.63 -6.77
CA TRP A 377 14.47 -14.18 -6.78
C TRP A 377 13.36 -13.53 -5.95
N SER A 378 12.14 -14.05 -6.02
CA SER A 378 11.02 -13.56 -5.20
C SER A 378 11.32 -13.73 -3.70
N VAL A 379 11.86 -14.88 -3.29
CA VAL A 379 12.28 -15.12 -1.90
C VAL A 379 13.43 -14.19 -1.50
N VAL A 380 14.43 -14.01 -2.35
CA VAL A 380 15.59 -13.14 -2.08
C VAL A 380 15.16 -11.67 -1.97
N THR A 381 14.29 -11.19 -2.86
CA THR A 381 13.86 -9.78 -2.85
C THR A 381 12.92 -9.50 -1.68
N ASN A 382 11.93 -10.34 -1.44
CA ASN A 382 11.00 -10.17 -0.32
C ASN A 382 11.70 -10.39 1.02
N GLY A 383 12.54 -11.41 1.13
CA GLY A 383 13.38 -11.66 2.29
C GLY A 383 14.39 -10.52 2.52
N GLY A 384 14.99 -9.98 1.46
CA GLY A 384 15.91 -8.85 1.51
C GLY A 384 15.25 -7.57 2.03
N VAL A 385 14.02 -7.24 1.57
CA VAL A 385 13.23 -6.11 2.10
C VAL A 385 12.98 -6.28 3.59
N VAL A 386 12.63 -7.48 4.02
CA VAL A 386 12.38 -7.80 5.43
C VAL A 386 13.66 -7.73 6.26
N VAL A 387 14.74 -8.33 5.78
CA VAL A 387 16.05 -8.28 6.48
C VAL A 387 16.53 -6.83 6.57
N ALA A 388 16.42 -6.05 5.49
CA ALA A 388 16.75 -4.64 5.50
C ALA A 388 15.90 -3.87 6.52
N PHE A 389 14.59 -4.17 6.60
CA PHE A 389 13.69 -3.59 7.57
C PHE A 389 14.05 -4.00 9.00
N LEU A 390 14.23 -5.30 9.29
CA LEU A 390 14.59 -5.81 10.60
C LEU A 390 15.99 -5.32 11.05
N ALA A 391 16.96 -5.25 10.14
CA ALA A 391 18.26 -4.67 10.42
C ALA A 391 18.17 -3.19 10.77
N SER A 392 17.22 -2.46 10.17
CA SER A 392 16.96 -1.06 10.50
C SER A 392 16.36 -0.88 11.90
N PHE A 393 15.72 -1.92 12.46
CA PHE A 393 15.24 -1.95 13.85
C PHE A 393 16.37 -2.15 14.88
N ARG A 394 17.60 -2.51 14.47
CA ARG A 394 18.68 -2.75 15.41
C ARG A 394 19.07 -1.49 16.18
N ALA A 395 18.60 -1.47 17.39
CA ALA A 395 19.05 -0.94 18.67
C ALA A 395 19.34 0.57 18.81
N ARG A 396 20.13 1.23 18.01
CA ARG A 396 20.54 2.62 18.28
C ARG A 396 19.58 3.69 17.74
N TYR A 397 18.73 3.35 16.77
CA TYR A 397 17.86 4.31 16.11
C TYR A 397 16.49 4.46 16.79
N TRP A 398 16.10 3.46 17.57
CA TRP A 398 14.85 3.48 18.34
C TRP A 398 14.98 4.10 19.72
N THR A 399 16.20 4.23 20.25
CA THR A 399 16.45 4.96 21.48
C THR A 399 16.30 6.46 21.28
N LEU A 400 16.31 6.94 20.02
CA LEU A 400 16.09 8.35 19.66
C LEU A 400 16.94 9.34 20.47
N GLU A 401 17.97 8.87 21.11
CA GLU A 401 19.01 9.71 21.64
C GLU A 401 19.87 10.14 20.44
N GLU A 402 19.67 11.37 20.00
CA GLU A 402 20.76 12.03 19.27
C GLU A 402 21.99 11.92 20.20
N PRO A 403 23.16 11.52 19.67
CA PRO A 403 24.39 11.67 20.47
C PRO A 403 24.38 13.10 20.95
N ALA A 404 24.38 13.25 22.28
CA ALA A 404 24.43 14.53 22.95
C ALA A 404 25.43 15.38 22.19
N GLY A 405 24.97 16.51 21.67
CA GLY A 405 25.72 17.30 20.73
C GLY A 405 27.15 17.40 21.16
N ARG A 406 28.04 17.08 20.25
CA ARG A 406 29.37 17.71 20.31
C ARG A 406 29.07 19.19 20.16
N GLY A 407 28.82 19.83 21.30
CA GLY A 407 28.83 21.26 21.44
C GLY A 407 30.16 21.73 20.88
N GLY A 408 30.13 22.08 19.61
CA GLY A 408 31.24 22.71 18.95
C GLY A 408 31.41 24.08 19.55
N ALA A 409 32.36 24.19 20.42
CA ALA A 409 33.09 25.44 20.55
C ALA A 409 33.59 25.77 19.13
N ARG A 410 32.99 26.78 18.51
CA ARG A 410 33.60 27.87 17.73
C ARG A 410 32.51 28.81 17.24
#